data_300dc844013812ba096c19f015c6ff6f
#
_entry.id   300dc844013812ba096c19f015c6ff6f
#
_cell.length_a   1.000
_cell.length_b   1.000
_cell.length_c   1.000
_cell.angle_alpha   90.00
_cell.angle_beta   90.00
_cell.angle_gamma   90.00
#
_symmetry.space_group_name_H-M   'P 1'
#
loop_
_entity.id
_entity.type
_entity.pdbx_description
1 polymer ?
#
loop_
_entity_poly.entity_id
_entity_poly.type
_entity_poly.pdbx_seq_one_letter_code
_entity_poly.pdbx_strand_id
1 'polypeptide(L)'
;ESTSQLPGREHTLTLLAQAVFTLLLRNAKLDDHAASGIRGELKLFQRFNQLIDSHYHQHWTVPDYASELHLTESRLTDICRRFANRPPKRLIFDRQLREAKRLLLFSDNAVSEIAWQLGFKDPAYFARFFNRLVGCSPSAYRAQKVPVS
;
A
#
# COMPACT_ATOMS: atom_id res chain seq x y z
N GLU A 1 -41.90 59.74 19.11
CA GLU A 1 -41.44 58.38 19.38
C GLU A 1 -40.14 58.12 18.61
N SER A 2 -39.04 58.20 19.36
CA SER A 2 -37.70 58.06 18.82
C SER A 2 -37.31 56.59 18.85
N THR A 3 -37.24 55.97 17.71
CA THR A 3 -36.59 54.68 17.55
C THR A 3 -35.09 54.89 17.37
N SER A 4 -34.34 54.81 18.46
CA SER A 4 -32.88 54.85 18.43
C SER A 4 -32.39 53.52 17.84
N GLN A 5 -32.09 53.51 16.55
CA GLN A 5 -31.27 52.50 15.93
C GLN A 5 -29.84 52.72 16.40
N LEU A 6 -29.31 51.75 17.15
CA LEU A 6 -27.91 51.71 17.57
C LEU A 6 -27.04 51.30 16.38
N PRO A 7 -26.19 52.18 15.84
CA PRO A 7 -25.39 51.92 14.63
C PRO A 7 -24.23 50.90 14.82
N GLY A 8 -24.08 50.34 16.01
CA GLY A 8 -22.99 49.42 16.30
C GLY A 8 -23.29 47.91 16.03
N ARG A 9 -24.56 47.53 15.94
CA ARG A 9 -24.95 46.10 15.78
C ARG A 9 -24.69 45.56 14.39
N GLU A 10 -24.91 46.35 13.36
CA GLU A 10 -24.69 45.93 11.98
C GLU A 10 -23.21 45.74 11.65
N HIS A 11 -22.35 46.64 12.16
CA HIS A 11 -20.90 46.47 11.99
C HIS A 11 -20.35 45.25 12.72
N THR A 12 -20.84 44.95 13.90
CA THR A 12 -20.41 43.77 14.68
C THR A 12 -20.82 42.47 13.98
N LEU A 13 -22.04 42.42 13.45
CA LEU A 13 -22.53 41.25 12.70
C LEU A 13 -21.75 41.02 11.39
N THR A 14 -21.41 42.11 10.69
CA THR A 14 -20.60 42.01 9.46
C THR A 14 -19.19 41.51 9.75
N LEU A 15 -18.55 42.01 10.80
CA LEU A 15 -17.21 41.56 11.21
C LEU A 15 -17.21 40.09 11.66
N LEU A 16 -18.22 39.68 12.40
CA LEU A 16 -18.37 38.26 12.79
C LEU A 16 -18.63 37.35 11.58
N ALA A 17 -19.48 37.76 10.65
CA ALA A 17 -19.72 37.01 9.41
C ALA A 17 -18.44 36.87 8.57
N GLN A 18 -17.65 37.94 8.45
CA GLN A 18 -16.36 37.93 7.75
C GLN A 18 -15.35 36.99 8.44
N ALA A 19 -15.29 37.01 9.77
CA ALA A 19 -14.41 36.15 10.54
C ALA A 19 -14.80 34.65 10.36
N VAL A 20 -16.09 34.34 10.46
CA VAL A 20 -16.61 33.00 10.24
C VAL A 20 -16.35 32.52 8.81
N PHE A 21 -16.61 33.36 7.81
CA PHE A 21 -16.36 33.04 6.41
C PHE A 21 -14.86 32.79 6.14
N THR A 22 -13.98 33.62 6.71
CA THR A 22 -12.52 33.42 6.60
C THR A 22 -12.07 32.13 7.25
N LEU A 23 -12.62 31.76 8.42
CA LEU A 23 -12.34 30.48 9.08
C LEU A 23 -12.84 29.30 8.25
N LEU A 24 -14.03 29.39 7.65
CA LEU A 24 -14.56 28.35 6.76
C LEU A 24 -13.69 28.15 5.52
N LEU A 25 -13.26 29.25 4.88
CA LEU A 25 -12.35 29.18 3.73
C LEU A 25 -10.98 28.59 4.10
N ARG A 26 -10.47 28.90 5.29
CA ARG A 26 -9.20 28.35 5.78
C ARG A 26 -9.31 26.85 6.04
N ASN A 27 -10.40 26.39 6.65
CA ASN A 27 -10.65 24.98 6.86
C ASN A 27 -10.83 24.23 5.53
N ALA A 28 -11.57 24.76 4.58
CA ALA A 28 -11.74 24.20 3.24
C ALA A 28 -10.39 24.05 2.50
N LYS A 29 -9.50 25.03 2.61
CA LYS A 29 -8.14 24.94 2.04
C LYS A 29 -7.28 23.92 2.75
N LEU A 30 -7.39 23.79 4.08
CA LEU A 30 -6.66 22.75 4.85
C LEU A 30 -7.14 21.35 4.46
N ASP A 31 -8.44 21.15 4.28
CA ASP A 31 -9.03 19.90 3.84
C ASP A 31 -8.59 19.53 2.41
N ASP A 32 -8.50 20.52 1.51
CA ASP A 32 -8.04 20.28 0.14
C ASP A 32 -6.54 19.94 0.08
N HIS A 33 -5.72 20.56 0.90
CA HIS A 33 -4.30 20.23 1.04
C HIS A 33 -4.12 18.82 1.65
N ALA A 34 -4.88 18.46 2.66
CA ALA A 34 -4.86 17.11 3.24
C ALA A 34 -5.33 16.05 2.22
N ALA A 35 -6.42 16.32 1.50
CA ALA A 35 -6.92 15.45 0.45
C ALA A 35 -5.92 15.30 -0.72
N SER A 36 -5.22 16.36 -1.10
CA SER A 36 -4.17 16.34 -2.10
C SER A 36 -2.97 15.51 -1.65
N GLY A 37 -2.57 15.62 -0.38
CA GLY A 37 -1.51 14.80 0.21
C GLY A 37 -1.86 13.31 0.20
N ILE A 38 -3.07 12.96 0.60
CA ILE A 38 -3.55 11.56 0.59
C ILE A 38 -3.61 10.99 -0.83
N ARG A 39 -4.06 11.77 -1.81
CA ARG A 39 -4.06 11.35 -3.24
C ARG A 39 -2.64 11.12 -3.75
N GLY A 40 -1.67 11.94 -3.36
CA GLY A 40 -0.26 11.76 -3.68
C GLY A 40 0.31 10.47 -3.09
N GLU A 41 0.02 10.18 -1.83
CA GLU A 41 0.44 8.95 -1.17
C GLU A 41 -0.24 7.70 -1.78
N LEU A 42 -1.51 7.79 -2.15
CA LEU A 42 -2.21 6.70 -2.85
C LEU A 42 -1.53 6.37 -4.19
N LYS A 43 -1.13 7.38 -4.96
CA LYS A 43 -0.38 7.18 -6.22
C LYS A 43 0.96 6.49 -5.96
N LEU A 44 1.68 6.87 -4.91
CA LEU A 44 2.94 6.22 -4.52
C LEU A 44 2.70 4.76 -4.11
N PHE A 45 1.64 4.47 -3.37
CA PHE A 45 1.26 3.11 -3.00
C PHE A 45 0.90 2.27 -4.24
N GLN A 46 0.13 2.82 -5.18
CA GLN A 46 -0.19 2.16 -6.45
C GLN A 46 1.08 1.88 -7.27
N ARG A 47 2.00 2.84 -7.33
CA ARG A 47 3.29 2.67 -8.01
C ARG A 47 4.15 1.58 -7.35
N PHE A 48 4.16 1.52 -6.03
CA PHE A 48 4.84 0.45 -5.29
C PHE A 48 4.29 -0.93 -5.65
N ASN A 49 2.97 -1.10 -5.70
CA ASN A 49 2.37 -2.37 -6.10
C ASN A 49 2.72 -2.75 -7.55
N GLN A 50 2.75 -1.79 -8.48
CA GLN A 50 3.19 -2.02 -9.86
C GLN A 50 4.66 -2.47 -9.92
N LEU A 51 5.54 -1.85 -9.11
CA LEU A 51 6.94 -2.26 -9.02
C LEU A 51 7.09 -3.67 -8.44
N ILE A 52 6.31 -4.03 -7.43
CA ILE A 52 6.29 -5.40 -6.91
C ILE A 52 5.89 -6.38 -8.01
N ASP A 53 4.82 -6.10 -8.76
CA ASP A 53 4.37 -6.96 -9.86
C ASP A 53 5.42 -7.15 -10.95
N SER A 54 6.24 -6.14 -11.19
CA SER A 54 7.32 -6.20 -12.19
C SER A 54 8.60 -6.85 -11.69
N HIS A 55 8.89 -6.79 -10.39
CA HIS A 55 10.21 -7.12 -9.84
C HIS A 55 10.20 -8.20 -8.74
N TYR A 56 9.05 -8.82 -8.41
CA TYR A 56 8.97 -9.83 -7.34
C TYR A 56 9.94 -11.01 -7.51
N HIS A 57 10.32 -11.32 -8.74
CA HIS A 57 11.24 -12.40 -9.09
C HIS A 57 12.72 -11.98 -9.05
N GLN A 58 13.01 -10.70 -8.88
CA GLN A 58 14.39 -10.15 -8.85
C GLN A 58 14.96 -10.04 -7.45
N HIS A 59 14.21 -10.39 -6.43
CA HIS A 59 14.58 -10.28 -5.01
C HIS A 59 14.98 -8.88 -4.57
N TRP A 60 14.33 -7.86 -5.12
CA TRP A 60 14.49 -6.50 -4.64
C TRP A 60 14.17 -6.41 -3.14
N THR A 61 15.01 -5.69 -2.43
CA THR A 61 14.81 -5.39 -1.01
C THR A 61 13.92 -4.17 -0.83
N VAL A 62 13.44 -3.93 0.40
CA VAL A 62 12.65 -2.71 0.70
C VAL A 62 13.41 -1.44 0.35
N PRO A 63 14.73 -1.30 0.64
CA PRO A 63 15.53 -0.18 0.17
C PRO A 63 15.52 0.02 -1.35
N ASP A 64 15.56 -1.06 -2.14
CA ASP A 64 15.56 -0.96 -3.61
C ASP A 64 14.25 -0.35 -4.11
N TYR A 65 13.11 -0.82 -3.59
CA TYR A 65 11.79 -0.25 -3.91
C TYR A 65 11.67 1.20 -3.44
N ALA A 66 12.14 1.52 -2.25
CA ALA A 66 12.10 2.88 -1.72
C ALA A 66 12.94 3.83 -2.59
N SER A 67 14.13 3.40 -3.00
CA SER A 67 15.02 4.16 -3.88
C SER A 67 14.37 4.44 -5.24
N GLU A 68 13.74 3.44 -5.86
CA GLU A 68 13.04 3.58 -7.14
C GLU A 68 11.87 4.56 -7.05
N LEU A 69 11.22 4.64 -5.89
CA LEU A 69 10.13 5.58 -5.62
C LEU A 69 10.61 6.95 -5.13
N HIS A 70 11.93 7.15 -5.00
CA HIS A 70 12.52 8.35 -4.41
C HIS A 70 12.02 8.63 -2.98
N LEU A 71 11.84 7.57 -2.20
CA LEU A 71 11.36 7.61 -0.81
C LEU A 71 12.41 7.07 0.15
N THR A 72 12.30 7.43 1.42
CA THR A 72 12.95 6.70 2.50
C THR A 72 12.17 5.41 2.82
N GLU A 73 12.83 4.40 3.38
CA GLU A 73 12.15 3.17 3.84
C GLU A 73 11.07 3.45 4.88
N SER A 74 11.32 4.40 5.79
CA SER A 74 10.34 4.83 6.78
C SER A 74 9.08 5.38 6.12
N ARG A 75 9.25 6.27 5.12
CA ARG A 75 8.13 6.85 4.39
C ARG A 75 7.33 5.80 3.61
N LEU A 76 8.02 4.88 2.95
CA LEU A 76 7.37 3.75 2.27
C LEU A 76 6.59 2.87 3.26
N THR A 77 7.16 2.63 4.44
CA THR A 77 6.50 1.86 5.52
C THR A 77 5.22 2.55 5.98
N ASP A 78 5.25 3.87 6.20
CA ASP A 78 4.08 4.64 6.62
C ASP A 78 2.96 4.60 5.58
N ILE A 79 3.30 4.76 4.31
CA ILE A 79 2.37 4.65 3.18
C ILE A 79 1.74 3.24 3.13
N CYS A 80 2.55 2.19 3.21
CA CYS A 80 2.06 0.81 3.17
C CYS A 80 1.15 0.49 4.36
N ARG A 81 1.49 0.95 5.56
CA ARG A 81 0.64 0.78 6.75
C ARG A 81 -0.68 1.53 6.62
N ARG A 82 -0.66 2.73 6.06
CA ARG A 82 -1.87 3.53 5.86
C ARG A 82 -2.85 2.88 4.90
N PHE A 83 -2.40 2.37 3.76
CA PHE A 83 -3.28 1.87 2.70
C PHE A 83 -3.51 0.35 2.74
N ALA A 84 -2.60 -0.43 3.31
CA ALA A 84 -2.70 -1.88 3.37
C ALA A 84 -2.66 -2.46 4.79
N ASN A 85 -2.41 -1.63 5.81
CA ASN A 85 -2.20 -2.04 7.20
C ASN A 85 -1.10 -3.11 7.37
N ARG A 86 -0.11 -3.10 6.48
CA ARG A 86 1.01 -4.07 6.43
C ARG A 86 2.31 -3.39 6.06
N PRO A 87 3.45 -3.90 6.54
CA PRO A 87 4.77 -3.37 6.13
C PRO A 87 5.09 -3.76 4.68
N PRO A 88 5.96 -2.99 3.98
CA PRO A 88 6.36 -3.25 2.58
C PRO A 88 6.85 -4.68 2.34
N LYS A 89 7.71 -5.20 3.22
CA LYS A 89 8.26 -6.55 3.12
C LYS A 89 7.16 -7.62 3.06
N ARG A 90 6.08 -7.43 3.81
CA ARG A 90 4.95 -8.38 3.79
C ARG A 90 4.20 -8.34 2.46
N LEU A 91 4.00 -7.17 1.88
CA LEU A 91 3.36 -7.02 0.57
C LEU A 91 4.18 -7.68 -0.54
N ILE A 92 5.51 -7.54 -0.50
CA ILE A 92 6.43 -8.23 -1.44
C ILE A 92 6.29 -9.75 -1.29
N PHE A 93 6.34 -10.26 -0.06
CA PHE A 93 6.20 -11.69 0.20
C PHE A 93 4.83 -12.24 -0.20
N ASP A 94 3.76 -11.50 0.05
CA ASP A 94 2.41 -11.89 -0.36
C ASP A 94 2.31 -12.03 -1.89
N ARG A 95 3.01 -11.19 -2.65
CA ARG A 95 3.05 -11.30 -4.12
C ARG A 95 3.83 -12.53 -4.59
N GLN A 96 5.03 -12.75 -4.03
CA GLN A 96 5.83 -13.95 -4.32
C GLN A 96 5.06 -15.23 -3.99
N LEU A 97 4.41 -15.25 -2.83
CA LEU A 97 3.62 -16.39 -2.37
C LEU A 97 2.41 -16.68 -3.26
N ARG A 98 1.72 -15.64 -3.73
CA ARG A 98 0.59 -15.78 -4.65
C ARG A 98 1.03 -16.45 -5.95
N GLU A 99 2.15 -16.03 -6.51
CA GLU A 99 2.69 -16.61 -7.72
C GLU A 99 3.19 -18.04 -7.49
N ALA A 100 3.86 -18.31 -6.35
CA ALA A 100 4.26 -19.64 -5.95
C ALA A 100 3.07 -20.62 -5.91
N LYS A 101 1.99 -20.22 -5.25
CA LYS A 101 0.76 -21.01 -5.17
C LYS A 101 0.16 -21.27 -6.54
N ARG A 102 0.13 -20.25 -7.41
CA ARG A 102 -0.38 -20.37 -8.77
C ARG A 102 0.44 -21.40 -9.58
N LEU A 103 1.76 -21.30 -9.55
CA LEU A 103 2.64 -22.22 -10.26
C LEU A 103 2.54 -23.66 -9.71
N LEU A 104 2.45 -23.81 -8.39
CA LEU A 104 2.30 -25.13 -7.76
C LEU A 104 1.00 -25.83 -8.17
N LEU A 105 -0.09 -25.09 -8.33
CA LEU A 105 -1.41 -25.66 -8.65
C LEU A 105 -1.63 -25.84 -10.16
N PHE A 106 -1.09 -24.94 -10.99
CA PHE A 106 -1.44 -24.87 -12.41
C PHE A 106 -0.28 -25.17 -13.38
N SER A 107 0.91 -25.52 -12.86
CA SER A 107 2.00 -26.00 -13.70
C SER A 107 2.50 -27.35 -13.20
N ASP A 108 3.17 -28.09 -14.09
CA ASP A 108 3.83 -29.35 -13.79
C ASP A 108 5.33 -29.17 -13.49
N ASN A 109 5.81 -27.93 -13.41
CA ASN A 109 7.20 -27.61 -13.14
C ASN A 109 7.65 -28.21 -11.80
N ALA A 110 8.89 -28.69 -11.73
CA ALA A 110 9.45 -29.13 -10.47
C ALA A 110 9.46 -27.99 -9.43
N VAL A 111 9.36 -28.32 -8.14
CA VAL A 111 9.40 -27.32 -7.07
C VAL A 111 10.68 -26.47 -7.14
N SER A 112 11.81 -27.08 -7.53
CA SER A 112 13.08 -26.36 -7.75
C SER A 112 13.01 -25.37 -8.91
N GLU A 113 12.34 -25.73 -9.99
CA GLU A 113 12.15 -24.84 -11.14
C GLU A 113 11.27 -23.64 -10.77
N ILE A 114 10.21 -23.88 -10.00
CA ILE A 114 9.36 -22.81 -9.46
C ILE A 114 10.17 -21.87 -8.56
N ALA A 115 11.02 -22.42 -7.69
CA ALA A 115 11.91 -21.62 -6.86
C ALA A 115 12.78 -20.70 -7.72
N TRP A 116 13.40 -21.20 -8.77
CA TRP A 116 14.24 -20.40 -9.68
C TRP A 116 13.44 -19.36 -10.46
N GLN A 117 12.24 -19.70 -10.96
CA GLN A 117 11.34 -18.74 -11.64
C GLN A 117 10.94 -17.58 -10.73
N LEU A 118 10.79 -17.86 -9.43
CA LEU A 118 10.51 -16.83 -8.42
C LEU A 118 11.77 -16.09 -7.95
N GLY A 119 12.94 -16.42 -8.54
CA GLY A 119 14.23 -15.80 -8.27
C GLY A 119 14.96 -16.32 -7.04
N PHE A 120 14.47 -17.38 -6.38
CA PHE A 120 15.20 -17.99 -5.26
C PHE A 120 16.43 -18.73 -5.78
N LYS A 121 17.58 -18.44 -5.21
CA LYS A 121 18.85 -19.09 -5.59
C LYS A 121 19.00 -20.48 -4.99
N ASP A 122 18.24 -20.80 -3.95
CA ASP A 122 18.25 -22.06 -3.24
C ASP A 122 16.83 -22.60 -3.09
N PRO A 123 16.48 -23.72 -3.75
CA PRO A 123 15.16 -24.35 -3.60
C PRO A 123 14.82 -24.76 -2.16
N ALA A 124 15.82 -25.09 -1.33
CA ALA A 124 15.59 -25.42 0.08
C ALA A 124 15.19 -24.16 0.87
N TYR A 125 15.77 -23.01 0.56
CA TYR A 125 15.35 -21.74 1.15
C TYR A 125 13.93 -21.36 0.71
N PHE A 126 13.58 -21.57 -0.55
CA PHE A 126 12.20 -21.41 -1.03
C PHE A 126 11.22 -22.29 -0.26
N ALA A 127 11.53 -23.56 -0.07
CA ALA A 127 10.69 -24.51 0.66
C ALA A 127 10.47 -24.05 2.11
N ARG A 128 11.51 -23.57 2.80
CA ARG A 128 11.39 -23.02 4.16
C ARG A 128 10.57 -21.73 4.19
N PHE A 129 10.78 -20.83 3.23
CA PHE A 129 9.99 -19.60 3.06
C PHE A 129 8.50 -19.92 2.87
N PHE A 130 8.18 -20.81 1.96
CA PHE A 130 6.81 -21.23 1.66
C PHE A 130 6.15 -21.88 2.88
N ASN A 131 6.83 -22.85 3.50
CA ASN A 131 6.30 -23.55 4.68
C ASN A 131 6.04 -22.62 5.85
N ARG A 132 6.94 -21.66 6.09
CA ARG A 132 6.76 -20.65 7.16
C ARG A 132 5.52 -19.79 6.96
N LEU A 133 5.18 -19.44 5.72
CA LEU A 133 4.06 -18.54 5.42
C LEU A 133 2.73 -19.27 5.18
N VAL A 134 2.77 -20.52 4.72
CA VAL A 134 1.58 -21.32 4.34
C VAL A 134 1.25 -22.39 5.37
N GLY A 135 2.25 -22.87 6.12
CA GLY A 135 2.08 -23.95 7.11
C GLY A 135 2.26 -25.34 6.57
N CYS A 136 2.58 -25.52 5.28
CA CYS A 136 2.92 -26.82 4.67
C CYS A 136 4.00 -26.65 3.59
N SER A 137 4.65 -27.75 3.20
CA SER A 137 5.65 -27.73 2.15
C SER A 137 5.03 -27.42 0.78
N PRO A 138 5.83 -26.90 -0.19
CA PRO A 138 5.37 -26.71 -1.56
C PRO A 138 4.80 -28.00 -2.20
N SER A 139 5.45 -29.14 -1.96
CA SER A 139 5.00 -30.45 -2.47
C SER A 139 3.69 -30.89 -1.85
N ALA A 140 3.52 -30.69 -0.53
CA ALA A 140 2.26 -30.97 0.16
C ALA A 140 1.12 -30.04 -0.33
N TYR A 141 1.44 -28.77 -0.61
CA TYR A 141 0.47 -27.84 -1.17
C TYR A 141 0.02 -28.25 -2.58
N ARG A 142 0.95 -28.69 -3.43
CA ARG A 142 0.65 -29.23 -4.77
C ARG A 142 -0.24 -30.46 -4.70
N ALA A 143 -0.01 -31.36 -3.74
CA ALA A 143 -0.81 -32.57 -3.57
C ALA A 143 -2.29 -32.30 -3.22
N GLN A 144 -2.62 -31.07 -2.77
CA GLN A 144 -4.00 -30.61 -2.54
C GLN A 144 -4.73 -30.25 -3.85
N LYS A 145 -4.05 -30.31 -5.00
CA LYS A 145 -4.67 -30.13 -6.32
C LYS A 145 -5.76 -31.20 -6.49
N VAL A 146 -7.02 -30.76 -6.42
CA VAL A 146 -8.15 -31.65 -6.72
C VAL A 146 -8.06 -32.00 -8.21
N PRO A 147 -8.04 -33.27 -8.59
CA PRO A 147 -8.10 -33.63 -10.00
C PRO A 147 -9.41 -33.06 -10.56
N VAL A 148 -9.30 -32.22 -11.56
CA VAL A 148 -10.44 -31.80 -12.36
C VAL A 148 -10.83 -33.06 -13.16
N SER A 149 -11.94 -33.66 -12.74
CA SER A 149 -12.56 -34.79 -13.45
C SER A 149 -13.20 -34.33 -14.73
#